data_53bec29e183ac534274554e855edc521
#
_entry.id   53bec29e183ac534274554e855edc521
#
_cell.length_a   1.000
_cell.length_b   1.000
_cell.length_c   1.000
_cell.angle_alpha   90.00
_cell.angle_beta   90.00
_cell.angle_gamma   90.00
#
_symmetry.space_group_name_H-M   'P 1'
#
loop_
_entity.id
_entity.type
_entity.pdbx_description
1 polymer ?
#
loop_
_entity_poly.entity_id
_entity_poly.type
_entity_poly.pdbx_seq_one_letter_code
_entity_poly.pdbx_strand_id
1 'polypeptide(L)'
;MKEEVVIVLDFGGQYNQLVARRVRECNVYCEIYSYKTDIEKIKAMNPKGIILTGGPNSCYEPDSPTYTDELFKLGIPVLGLCYGAQLMSHVLGGKVERADVREYGKTEVFIDKKDSKIFQGVSAQTTCWMSHFDYISKVAPGFEISAHTADCPVAAAENEAEKLYAIQFHPEVLHTAEGTKMINNFVKNVCGCKGDWKMDAFVENTIKEIREKVGDGKVLLALSGGVDSSVAAGLLSRAIGKQLTCVFVDHGLLRKDEGDEVEGVFGPNGQFDLNFIRVNAQERYYKKLAGVTEPEAKRKIIGEEFIRIFEEEAKKIGAVDFLAQGTIYPDVVESGLGGESAVIKSHHNVGGLPDFVDFKEIIEPLRDLFKDEVRKAGLELGIPEKLVFSQPFPGPGLGIRIIGEVNAEKVRIVQDADYIYRDEVDKAVAAYKAEHGTAPSWMPNQYFAALTNMRSVGVMGDERTYDYAVALRAVNTVDFMTAEAAEIPFAVLQSVMSRIINEVRGVNRVFYDLTSKPPGTIEFE
;
A
#
# COMPACT_ATOMS: atom_id res chain seq x y z
N MET A 1 -7.47 12.16 18.87
CA MET A 1 -6.56 11.99 17.73
C MET A 1 -7.19 12.23 16.37
N LYS A 2 -8.48 12.05 16.17
CA LYS A 2 -9.18 12.40 14.93
C LYS A 2 -9.89 13.76 15.01
N GLU A 3 -9.35 14.68 15.82
CA GLU A 3 -9.94 16.02 16.00
C GLU A 3 -9.66 16.94 14.81
N GLU A 4 -8.54 16.72 14.13
CA GLU A 4 -8.15 17.48 12.94
C GLU A 4 -8.30 16.59 11.69
N VAL A 5 -9.52 16.52 11.15
CA VAL A 5 -9.81 15.72 9.96
C VAL A 5 -9.78 16.57 8.71
N VAL A 6 -9.05 16.12 7.68
CA VAL A 6 -9.16 16.63 6.30
C VAL A 6 -9.91 15.58 5.47
N ILE A 7 -10.88 16.01 4.68
CA ILE A 7 -11.64 15.11 3.81
C ILE A 7 -11.11 15.23 2.38
N VAL A 8 -10.93 14.09 1.73
CA VAL A 8 -10.67 13.99 0.29
C VAL A 8 -11.94 13.51 -0.39
N LEU A 9 -12.50 14.31 -1.29
CA LEU A 9 -13.62 13.91 -2.15
C LEU A 9 -13.06 13.35 -3.46
N ASP A 10 -13.34 12.08 -3.69
CA ASP A 10 -12.89 11.33 -4.86
C ASP A 10 -13.85 11.49 -6.04
N PHE A 11 -13.36 12.06 -7.13
CA PHE A 11 -14.06 12.23 -8.40
C PHE A 11 -13.70 11.18 -9.45
N GLY A 12 -13.08 10.07 -9.02
CA GLY A 12 -12.70 8.95 -9.90
C GLY A 12 -11.30 9.09 -10.50
N GLY A 13 -10.46 9.96 -9.95
CA GLY A 13 -9.07 10.11 -10.34
C GLY A 13 -8.18 8.96 -9.87
N GLN A 14 -7.06 8.76 -10.55
CA GLN A 14 -6.10 7.68 -10.23
C GLN A 14 -5.30 7.93 -8.93
N TYR A 15 -5.20 9.19 -8.47
CA TYR A 15 -4.30 9.60 -7.39
C TYR A 15 -5.00 9.94 -6.07
N ASN A 16 -6.29 9.55 -5.89
CA ASN A 16 -7.07 9.85 -4.69
C ASN A 16 -6.40 9.35 -3.39
N GLN A 17 -5.94 8.09 -3.37
CA GLN A 17 -5.22 7.53 -2.23
C GLN A 17 -3.88 8.22 -1.99
N LEU A 18 -3.21 8.67 -3.07
CA LEU A 18 -1.95 9.38 -2.94
C LEU A 18 -2.14 10.77 -2.34
N VAL A 19 -3.22 11.48 -2.70
CA VAL A 19 -3.59 12.76 -2.05
C VAL A 19 -3.78 12.56 -0.54
N ALA A 20 -4.58 11.57 -0.15
CA ALA A 20 -4.81 11.27 1.27
C ALA A 20 -3.51 10.91 2.00
N ARG A 21 -2.65 10.12 1.38
CA ARG A 21 -1.33 9.75 1.93
C ARG A 21 -0.44 10.99 2.14
N ARG A 22 -0.42 11.95 1.21
CA ARG A 22 0.32 13.21 1.37
C ARG A 22 -0.18 14.04 2.54
N VAL A 23 -1.49 14.09 2.77
CA VAL A 23 -2.07 14.73 3.95
C VAL A 23 -1.61 14.04 5.24
N ARG A 24 -1.61 12.69 5.27
CA ARG A 24 -1.14 11.90 6.42
C ARG A 24 0.36 12.11 6.71
N GLU A 25 1.17 12.28 5.68
CA GLU A 25 2.59 12.63 5.81
C GLU A 25 2.81 14.01 6.50
N CYS A 26 1.79 14.88 6.47
CA CYS A 26 1.79 16.13 7.24
C CYS A 26 1.34 15.94 8.71
N ASN A 27 1.22 14.71 9.18
CA ASN A 27 0.69 14.32 10.50
C ASN A 27 -0.75 14.79 10.75
N VAL A 28 -1.60 14.76 9.72
CA VAL A 28 -3.02 15.12 9.82
C VAL A 28 -3.86 13.94 9.36
N TYR A 29 -4.87 13.58 10.16
CA TYR A 29 -5.79 12.51 9.80
C TYR A 29 -6.62 12.87 8.58
N CYS A 30 -6.80 11.92 7.67
CA CYS A 30 -7.49 12.14 6.40
C CYS A 30 -8.35 10.94 6.04
N GLU A 31 -9.55 11.19 5.53
CA GLU A 31 -10.47 10.15 5.01
C GLU A 31 -10.88 10.47 3.57
N ILE A 32 -11.06 9.41 2.78
CA ILE A 32 -11.53 9.51 1.40
C ILE A 32 -13.01 9.18 1.34
N TYR A 33 -13.78 10.06 0.71
CA TYR A 33 -15.21 9.89 0.47
C TYR A 33 -15.52 10.05 -1.03
N SER A 34 -16.53 9.34 -1.51
CA SER A 34 -17.02 9.52 -2.86
C SER A 34 -17.60 10.93 -3.03
N TYR A 35 -17.48 11.52 -4.24
CA TYR A 35 -18.17 12.76 -4.61
C TYR A 35 -19.70 12.69 -4.46
N LYS A 36 -20.27 11.48 -4.29
CA LYS A 36 -21.70 11.28 -4.02
C LYS A 36 -22.09 11.43 -2.56
N THR A 37 -21.12 11.68 -1.68
CA THR A 37 -21.39 11.84 -0.24
C THR A 37 -22.26 13.04 0.00
N ASP A 38 -23.30 12.85 0.80
CA ASP A 38 -24.25 13.90 1.17
C ASP A 38 -23.54 15.06 1.89
N ILE A 39 -23.90 16.30 1.54
CA ILE A 39 -23.31 17.50 2.12
C ILE A 39 -23.57 17.60 3.63
N GLU A 40 -24.72 17.12 4.11
CA GLU A 40 -25.05 17.11 5.53
C GLU A 40 -24.12 16.18 6.33
N LYS A 41 -23.70 15.08 5.70
CA LYS A 41 -22.67 14.20 6.29
C LYS A 41 -21.34 14.93 6.40
N ILE A 42 -20.91 15.65 5.37
CA ILE A 42 -19.69 16.45 5.39
C ILE A 42 -19.75 17.53 6.48
N LYS A 43 -20.88 18.24 6.59
CA LYS A 43 -21.10 19.23 7.66
C LYS A 43 -21.01 18.61 9.04
N ALA A 44 -21.62 17.43 9.24
CA ALA A 44 -21.60 16.72 10.52
C ALA A 44 -20.18 16.29 10.96
N MET A 45 -19.31 15.96 10.01
CA MET A 45 -17.90 15.62 10.27
C MET A 45 -17.06 16.84 10.68
N ASN A 46 -17.51 18.06 10.38
CA ASN A 46 -16.82 19.31 10.68
C ASN A 46 -15.32 19.29 10.34
N PRO A 47 -14.95 19.00 9.07
CA PRO A 47 -13.54 18.85 8.70
C PRO A 47 -12.80 20.18 8.76
N LYS A 48 -11.49 20.12 9.00
CA LYS A 48 -10.59 21.30 8.95
C LYS A 48 -10.30 21.78 7.53
N GLY A 49 -10.45 20.91 6.56
CA GLY A 49 -10.27 21.20 5.14
C GLY A 49 -10.84 20.10 4.26
N ILE A 50 -11.09 20.45 3.00
CA ILE A 50 -11.61 19.54 1.99
C ILE A 50 -10.69 19.62 0.77
N ILE A 51 -10.32 18.47 0.22
CA ILE A 51 -9.54 18.38 -1.03
C ILE A 51 -10.40 17.66 -2.07
N LEU A 52 -10.56 18.27 -3.25
CA LEU A 52 -11.25 17.68 -4.40
C LEU A 52 -10.19 17.08 -5.32
N THR A 53 -10.31 15.80 -5.63
CA THR A 53 -9.29 15.09 -6.44
C THR A 53 -9.43 15.37 -7.94
N GLY A 54 -8.50 14.84 -8.72
CA GLY A 54 -8.65 14.70 -10.18
C GLY A 54 -9.80 13.76 -10.55
N GLY A 55 -10.17 13.78 -11.83
CA GLY A 55 -11.22 12.92 -12.40
C GLY A 55 -10.98 12.68 -13.89
N PRO A 56 -11.61 11.66 -14.49
CA PRO A 56 -11.35 11.27 -15.88
C PRO A 56 -12.11 12.09 -16.93
N ASN A 57 -13.11 12.90 -16.53
CA ASN A 57 -14.06 13.55 -17.43
C ASN A 57 -13.82 15.06 -17.54
N SER A 58 -14.50 15.73 -18.47
CA SER A 58 -14.60 17.18 -18.52
C SER A 58 -15.71 17.66 -17.59
N CYS A 59 -15.44 18.62 -16.70
CA CYS A 59 -16.36 19.03 -15.64
C CYS A 59 -17.65 19.71 -16.14
N TYR A 60 -17.71 20.10 -17.42
CA TYR A 60 -18.87 20.71 -18.07
C TYR A 60 -19.74 19.71 -18.85
N GLU A 61 -19.37 18.42 -18.89
CA GLU A 61 -20.19 17.39 -19.53
C GLU A 61 -21.35 16.97 -18.61
N PRO A 62 -22.55 16.68 -19.14
CA PRO A 62 -23.75 16.43 -18.34
C PRO A 62 -23.64 15.24 -17.38
N ASP A 63 -22.88 14.19 -17.76
CA ASP A 63 -22.72 12.95 -17.00
C ASP A 63 -21.46 12.94 -16.13
N SER A 64 -20.76 14.07 -16.04
CA SER A 64 -19.53 14.17 -15.27
C SER A 64 -19.78 14.22 -13.77
N PRO A 65 -18.90 13.68 -12.95
CA PRO A 65 -18.96 13.81 -11.51
C PRO A 65 -19.03 15.27 -11.10
N THR A 66 -20.06 15.66 -10.37
CA THR A 66 -20.27 17.05 -9.92
C THR A 66 -20.57 17.13 -8.43
N TYR A 67 -20.49 18.33 -7.88
CA TYR A 67 -20.89 18.61 -6.52
C TYR A 67 -21.60 19.97 -6.43
N THR A 68 -22.39 20.16 -5.37
CA THR A 68 -23.15 21.38 -5.16
C THR A 68 -22.25 22.57 -4.79
N ASP A 69 -22.67 23.79 -5.19
CA ASP A 69 -21.99 25.04 -4.83
C ASP A 69 -22.04 25.34 -3.32
N GLU A 70 -22.94 24.71 -2.58
CA GLU A 70 -23.01 24.83 -1.12
C GLU A 70 -21.70 24.39 -0.44
N LEU A 71 -20.97 23.45 -1.03
CA LEU A 71 -19.68 23.00 -0.51
C LEU A 71 -18.70 24.15 -0.33
N PHE A 72 -18.64 25.05 -1.30
CA PHE A 72 -17.73 26.19 -1.31
C PHE A 72 -18.20 27.34 -0.41
N LYS A 73 -19.43 27.28 0.11
CA LYS A 73 -20.04 28.26 1.02
C LYS A 73 -20.01 27.82 2.48
N LEU A 74 -19.46 26.64 2.79
CA LEU A 74 -19.39 26.13 4.16
C LEU A 74 -18.41 26.90 5.06
N GLY A 75 -17.57 27.77 4.50
CA GLY A 75 -16.49 28.44 5.24
C GLY A 75 -15.32 27.53 5.62
N ILE A 76 -15.34 26.29 5.14
CA ILE A 76 -14.28 25.30 5.29
C ILE A 76 -13.27 25.50 4.16
N PRO A 77 -11.95 25.52 4.41
CA PRO A 77 -10.96 25.60 3.35
C PRO A 77 -11.10 24.48 2.31
N VAL A 78 -11.08 24.82 1.02
CA VAL A 78 -11.18 23.85 -0.07
C VAL A 78 -9.98 23.98 -1.01
N LEU A 79 -9.34 22.85 -1.34
CA LEU A 79 -8.31 22.73 -2.36
C LEU A 79 -8.81 21.82 -3.49
N GLY A 80 -8.97 22.37 -4.69
CA GLY A 80 -9.24 21.59 -5.90
C GLY A 80 -7.95 21.22 -6.63
N LEU A 81 -7.80 19.95 -6.99
CA LEU A 81 -6.66 19.43 -7.75
C LEU A 81 -7.13 18.94 -9.13
N CYS A 82 -6.51 19.42 -10.20
CA CYS A 82 -6.80 19.07 -11.59
C CYS A 82 -8.31 19.18 -11.90
N TYR A 83 -9.04 18.08 -12.04
CA TYR A 83 -10.48 18.08 -12.21
C TYR A 83 -11.21 18.85 -11.10
N GLY A 84 -10.83 18.67 -9.84
CA GLY A 84 -11.41 19.38 -8.69
C GLY A 84 -11.23 20.90 -8.77
N ALA A 85 -10.11 21.38 -9.32
CA ALA A 85 -9.87 22.80 -9.59
C ALA A 85 -10.79 23.33 -10.70
N GLN A 86 -10.94 22.56 -11.78
CA GLN A 86 -11.82 22.88 -12.89
C GLN A 86 -13.29 22.91 -12.45
N LEU A 87 -13.72 21.89 -11.69
CA LEU A 87 -15.08 21.80 -11.16
C LEU A 87 -15.39 23.01 -10.25
N MET A 88 -14.49 23.35 -9.33
CA MET A 88 -14.64 24.53 -8.47
C MET A 88 -14.80 25.81 -9.31
N SER A 89 -13.93 26.01 -10.30
CA SER A 89 -14.00 27.18 -11.18
C SER A 89 -15.31 27.22 -11.96
N HIS A 90 -15.73 26.09 -12.53
CA HIS A 90 -16.98 25.98 -13.32
C HIS A 90 -18.23 26.29 -12.48
N VAL A 91 -18.33 25.65 -11.30
CA VAL A 91 -19.49 25.82 -10.40
C VAL A 91 -19.59 27.25 -9.87
N LEU A 92 -18.46 27.91 -9.64
CA LEU A 92 -18.42 29.30 -9.12
C LEU A 92 -18.46 30.38 -10.22
N GLY A 93 -18.72 30.01 -11.49
CA GLY A 93 -18.94 30.95 -12.60
C GLY A 93 -17.68 31.35 -13.37
N GLY A 94 -16.61 30.60 -13.22
CA GLY A 94 -15.47 30.64 -14.12
C GLY A 94 -15.75 29.89 -15.44
N LYS A 95 -14.74 29.79 -16.30
CA LYS A 95 -14.83 29.09 -17.58
C LYS A 95 -13.74 28.04 -17.71
N VAL A 96 -14.13 26.83 -18.05
CA VAL A 96 -13.25 25.72 -18.37
C VAL A 96 -13.43 25.34 -19.83
N GLU A 97 -12.35 25.18 -20.55
CA GLU A 97 -12.36 24.90 -21.98
C GLU A 97 -11.33 23.82 -22.32
N ARG A 98 -11.55 23.17 -23.46
CA ARG A 98 -10.61 22.20 -23.99
C ARG A 98 -9.34 22.90 -24.47
N ALA A 99 -8.19 22.43 -24.09
CA ALA A 99 -6.93 23.01 -24.53
C ALA A 99 -6.61 22.63 -25.98
N ASP A 100 -6.07 23.59 -26.73
CA ASP A 100 -5.55 23.34 -28.08
C ASP A 100 -4.25 22.52 -28.01
N VAL A 101 -3.44 22.74 -26.99
CA VAL A 101 -2.21 22.02 -26.69
C VAL A 101 -2.41 21.25 -25.38
N ARG A 102 -2.17 19.95 -25.42
CA ARG A 102 -2.26 19.09 -24.23
C ARG A 102 -0.98 19.19 -23.43
N GLU A 103 -1.10 19.35 -22.12
CA GLU A 103 0.06 19.28 -21.22
C GLU A 103 0.07 17.94 -20.50
N TYR A 104 1.09 17.13 -20.82
CA TYR A 104 1.37 15.86 -20.15
C TYR A 104 2.83 15.76 -19.74
N GLY A 105 3.04 15.39 -18.48
CA GLY A 105 4.39 15.14 -17.97
C GLY A 105 4.95 16.30 -17.15
N LYS A 106 6.27 16.34 -17.07
CA LYS A 106 7.00 17.37 -16.32
C LYS A 106 6.95 18.70 -17.05
N THR A 107 6.43 19.73 -16.37
CA THR A 107 6.25 21.07 -16.90
C THR A 107 6.81 22.09 -15.88
N GLU A 108 7.42 23.16 -16.36
CA GLU A 108 7.84 24.28 -15.50
C GLU A 108 6.61 25.12 -15.12
N VAL A 109 6.48 25.41 -13.84
CA VAL A 109 5.44 26.28 -13.30
C VAL A 109 6.07 27.50 -12.64
N PHE A 110 5.49 28.67 -12.91
CA PHE A 110 5.90 29.96 -12.38
C PHE A 110 4.90 30.42 -11.34
N ILE A 111 5.38 30.75 -10.14
CA ILE A 111 4.55 31.25 -9.04
C ILE A 111 4.44 32.76 -9.15
N ASP A 112 3.25 33.27 -9.45
CA ASP A 112 2.98 34.69 -9.66
C ASP A 112 2.67 35.42 -8.37
N LYS A 113 1.92 34.76 -7.46
CA LYS A 113 1.49 35.35 -6.18
C LYS A 113 2.42 34.88 -5.05
N LYS A 114 3.39 35.73 -4.69
CA LYS A 114 4.43 35.42 -3.70
C LYS A 114 3.94 35.34 -2.26
N ASP A 115 2.82 35.97 -1.95
CA ASP A 115 2.17 35.99 -0.64
C ASP A 115 1.09 34.89 -0.48
N SER A 116 0.89 34.08 -1.50
CA SER A 116 -0.01 32.93 -1.43
C SER A 116 0.38 31.97 -0.31
N LYS A 117 -0.56 31.65 0.57
CA LYS A 117 -0.33 30.72 1.67
C LYS A 117 0.05 29.31 1.21
N ILE A 118 -0.51 28.88 0.07
CA ILE A 118 -0.25 27.54 -0.46
C ILE A 118 1.14 27.41 -1.08
N PHE A 119 1.70 28.54 -1.58
CA PHE A 119 3.05 28.61 -2.17
C PHE A 119 4.12 29.15 -1.23
N GLN A 120 3.82 29.30 0.05
CA GLN A 120 4.81 29.78 1.01
C GLN A 120 6.07 28.89 1.04
N GLY A 121 7.23 29.50 0.78
CA GLY A 121 8.53 28.81 0.73
C GLY A 121 8.71 27.88 -0.48
N VAL A 122 7.80 27.91 -1.45
CA VAL A 122 7.96 27.29 -2.77
C VAL A 122 8.81 28.19 -3.65
N SER A 123 9.67 27.62 -4.48
CA SER A 123 10.52 28.35 -5.43
C SER A 123 9.65 29.12 -6.44
N ALA A 124 10.08 30.32 -6.83
CA ALA A 124 9.35 31.15 -7.82
C ALA A 124 9.17 30.43 -9.17
N GLN A 125 10.06 29.51 -9.48
CA GLN A 125 10.00 28.60 -10.63
C GLN A 125 10.33 27.20 -10.14
N THR A 126 9.47 26.22 -10.45
CA THR A 126 9.65 24.84 -10.04
C THR A 126 9.05 23.90 -11.08
N THR A 127 9.22 22.58 -10.91
CA THR A 127 8.68 21.57 -11.81
C THR A 127 7.39 21.00 -11.23
N CYS A 128 6.35 20.91 -12.06
CA CYS A 128 5.10 20.23 -11.74
C CYS A 128 4.79 19.09 -12.72
N TRP A 129 3.85 18.23 -12.35
CA TRP A 129 3.30 17.18 -13.20
C TRP A 129 1.93 17.60 -13.72
N MET A 130 1.85 17.78 -15.02
CA MET A 130 0.59 18.07 -15.72
C MET A 130 0.00 16.78 -16.31
N SER A 131 -1.32 16.66 -16.26
CA SER A 131 -2.08 15.55 -16.86
C SER A 131 -3.51 15.98 -17.12
N HIS A 132 -3.74 16.83 -18.12
CA HIS A 132 -5.08 17.35 -18.41
C HIS A 132 -5.31 17.65 -19.90
N PHE A 133 -6.59 17.56 -20.31
CA PHE A 133 -7.11 17.97 -21.62
C PHE A 133 -7.78 19.35 -21.57
N ASP A 134 -8.35 19.69 -20.42
CA ASP A 134 -9.10 20.91 -20.19
C ASP A 134 -8.32 21.83 -19.25
N TYR A 135 -8.55 23.11 -19.37
CA TYR A 135 -7.92 24.12 -18.52
C TYR A 135 -8.90 25.21 -18.13
N ILE A 136 -8.61 25.92 -17.06
CA ILE A 136 -9.38 27.10 -16.63
C ILE A 136 -8.97 28.26 -17.53
N SER A 137 -9.84 28.63 -18.46
CA SER A 137 -9.62 29.77 -19.40
C SER A 137 -9.96 31.10 -18.78
N LYS A 138 -10.88 31.11 -17.79
CA LYS A 138 -11.26 32.29 -17.01
C LYS A 138 -11.52 31.87 -15.57
N VAL A 139 -10.85 32.53 -14.64
CA VAL A 139 -11.07 32.32 -13.20
C VAL A 139 -12.47 32.74 -12.77
N ALA A 140 -12.99 32.11 -11.74
CA ALA A 140 -14.28 32.47 -11.15
C ALA A 140 -14.21 33.86 -10.49
N PRO A 141 -15.37 34.56 -10.32
CA PRO A 141 -15.40 35.84 -9.61
C PRO A 141 -14.75 35.74 -8.21
N GLY A 142 -13.91 36.72 -7.89
CA GLY A 142 -13.18 36.76 -6.61
C GLY A 142 -11.89 35.94 -6.55
N PHE A 143 -11.56 35.19 -7.62
CA PHE A 143 -10.29 34.46 -7.70
C PHE A 143 -9.21 35.32 -8.38
N GLU A 144 -7.98 35.14 -7.89
CA GLU A 144 -6.76 35.68 -8.48
C GLU A 144 -5.88 34.53 -8.99
N ILE A 145 -5.22 34.73 -10.13
CA ILE A 145 -4.25 33.76 -10.65
C ILE A 145 -3.02 33.78 -9.75
N SER A 146 -2.58 32.63 -9.28
CA SER A 146 -1.44 32.49 -8.38
C SER A 146 -0.24 31.76 -8.99
N ALA A 147 -0.44 31.04 -10.11
CA ALA A 147 0.65 30.43 -10.90
C ALA A 147 0.21 30.17 -12.36
N HIS A 148 1.19 30.12 -13.27
CA HIS A 148 1.01 29.78 -14.68
C HIS A 148 2.11 28.84 -15.19
N THR A 149 1.89 28.22 -16.34
CA THR A 149 2.92 27.57 -17.17
C THR A 149 3.00 28.27 -18.52
N ALA A 150 3.89 27.82 -19.42
CA ALA A 150 3.99 28.38 -20.76
C ALA A 150 2.68 28.24 -21.56
N ASP A 151 1.95 27.12 -21.37
CA ASP A 151 0.77 26.77 -22.14
C ASP A 151 -0.54 26.81 -21.31
N CYS A 152 -0.45 26.83 -19.97
CA CYS A 152 -1.59 26.95 -19.06
C CYS A 152 -1.56 28.28 -18.30
N PRO A 153 -2.37 29.27 -18.70
CA PRO A 153 -2.39 30.59 -18.08
C PRO A 153 -2.91 30.59 -16.64
N VAL A 154 -3.67 29.57 -16.26
CA VAL A 154 -4.19 29.38 -14.90
C VAL A 154 -3.75 27.99 -14.40
N ALA A 155 -2.46 27.87 -14.07
CA ALA A 155 -1.94 26.66 -13.42
C ALA A 155 -2.34 26.58 -11.94
N ALA A 156 -2.56 27.75 -11.31
CA ALA A 156 -3.21 27.85 -10.00
C ALA A 156 -3.95 29.17 -9.86
N ALA A 157 -5.01 29.15 -9.05
CA ALA A 157 -5.78 30.35 -8.68
C ALA A 157 -6.31 30.22 -7.26
N GLU A 158 -6.57 31.34 -6.60
CA GLU A 158 -7.06 31.35 -5.22
C GLU A 158 -8.05 32.46 -4.94
N ASN A 159 -8.98 32.21 -4.04
CA ASN A 159 -9.81 33.20 -3.36
C ASN A 159 -9.51 33.10 -1.86
N GLU A 160 -8.56 33.90 -1.42
CA GLU A 160 -8.05 33.88 -0.04
C GLU A 160 -9.15 34.22 0.98
N ALA A 161 -10.06 35.13 0.64
CA ALA A 161 -11.16 35.55 1.51
C ALA A 161 -12.12 34.40 1.84
N GLU A 162 -12.39 33.55 0.85
CA GLU A 162 -13.26 32.37 0.99
C GLU A 162 -12.47 31.09 1.29
N LYS A 163 -11.12 31.17 1.36
CA LYS A 163 -10.20 30.03 1.57
C LYS A 163 -10.33 28.93 0.50
N LEU A 164 -10.51 29.35 -0.74
CA LEU A 164 -10.65 28.46 -1.90
C LEU A 164 -9.38 28.50 -2.74
N TYR A 165 -8.81 27.33 -3.04
CA TYR A 165 -7.56 27.18 -3.77
C TYR A 165 -7.75 26.17 -4.91
N ALA A 166 -7.28 26.49 -6.10
CA ALA A 166 -7.36 25.66 -7.28
C ALA A 166 -5.94 25.44 -7.83
N ILE A 167 -5.55 24.19 -8.05
CA ILE A 167 -4.28 23.79 -8.66
C ILE A 167 -4.58 22.85 -9.82
N GLN A 168 -4.15 23.22 -11.04
CA GLN A 168 -4.37 22.42 -12.24
C GLN A 168 -3.47 21.18 -12.32
N PHE A 169 -2.26 21.26 -11.78
CA PHE A 169 -1.31 20.16 -11.76
C PHE A 169 -1.50 19.24 -10.54
N HIS A 170 -0.68 18.19 -10.46
CA HIS A 170 -0.76 17.17 -9.42
C HIS A 170 0.37 17.35 -8.38
N PRO A 171 0.13 18.05 -7.26
CA PRO A 171 1.13 18.22 -6.20
C PRO A 171 1.38 16.93 -5.41
N GLU A 172 0.48 15.95 -5.47
CA GLU A 172 0.56 14.69 -4.76
C GLU A 172 1.60 13.73 -5.34
N VAL A 173 1.94 13.85 -6.63
CA VAL A 173 2.88 12.94 -7.29
C VAL A 173 4.34 13.37 -7.10
N LEU A 174 5.26 12.40 -7.08
CA LEU A 174 6.69 12.64 -6.86
C LEU A 174 7.35 13.52 -7.94
N HIS A 175 6.76 13.58 -9.13
CA HIS A 175 7.28 14.39 -10.23
C HIS A 175 7.03 15.90 -10.07
N THR A 176 6.15 16.30 -9.14
CA THR A 176 6.03 17.69 -8.70
C THR A 176 7.01 17.94 -7.58
N ALA A 177 8.09 18.63 -7.89
CA ALA A 177 9.28 18.73 -7.04
C ALA A 177 9.01 19.26 -5.63
N GLU A 178 8.12 20.25 -5.49
CA GLU A 178 7.75 20.85 -4.21
C GLU A 178 6.29 20.60 -3.83
N GLY A 179 5.65 19.59 -4.42
CA GLY A 179 4.23 19.29 -4.22
C GLY A 179 3.86 18.95 -2.77
N THR A 180 4.69 18.19 -2.07
CA THR A 180 4.50 17.88 -0.65
C THR A 180 4.48 19.16 0.21
N LYS A 181 5.31 20.16 -0.13
CA LYS A 181 5.33 21.46 0.55
C LYS A 181 4.02 22.23 0.33
N MET A 182 3.48 22.19 -0.90
CA MET A 182 2.21 22.84 -1.24
C MET A 182 1.04 22.22 -0.46
N ILE A 183 0.97 20.89 -0.39
CA ILE A 183 -0.05 20.18 0.40
C ILE A 183 0.13 20.48 1.89
N ASN A 184 1.36 20.46 2.41
CA ASN A 184 1.63 20.82 3.80
C ASN A 184 1.20 22.26 4.11
N ASN A 185 1.44 23.20 3.21
CA ASN A 185 1.01 24.59 3.35
C ASN A 185 -0.53 24.70 3.39
N PHE A 186 -1.25 23.98 2.54
CA PHE A 186 -2.70 23.94 2.61
C PHE A 186 -3.18 23.42 3.97
N VAL A 187 -2.66 22.28 4.40
CA VAL A 187 -3.10 21.61 5.64
C VAL A 187 -2.73 22.45 6.89
N LYS A 188 -1.52 23.03 6.93
CA LYS A 188 -1.02 23.78 8.10
C LYS A 188 -1.41 25.24 8.07
N ASN A 189 -1.12 25.95 6.99
CA ASN A 189 -1.24 27.39 6.93
C ASN A 189 -2.66 27.85 6.58
N VAL A 190 -3.41 27.08 5.79
CA VAL A 190 -4.77 27.40 5.38
C VAL A 190 -5.80 26.75 6.30
N CYS A 191 -5.70 25.43 6.53
CA CYS A 191 -6.64 24.70 7.39
C CYS A 191 -6.33 24.87 8.89
N GLY A 192 -5.12 25.31 9.25
CA GLY A 192 -4.71 25.54 10.64
C GLY A 192 -4.50 24.28 11.46
N CYS A 193 -4.25 23.13 10.80
CA CYS A 193 -4.01 21.86 11.48
C CYS A 193 -2.64 21.90 12.21
N LYS A 194 -2.60 21.41 13.43
CA LYS A 194 -1.38 21.34 14.26
C LYS A 194 -0.55 20.10 13.95
N GLY A 195 -1.22 19.00 13.53
CA GLY A 195 -0.56 17.72 13.23
C GLY A 195 -0.48 16.82 14.45
N ASP A 196 -1.61 16.35 14.89
CA ASP A 196 -1.79 15.47 16.04
C ASP A 196 -1.81 13.98 15.67
N TRP A 197 -1.85 13.66 14.37
CA TRP A 197 -1.81 12.29 13.87
C TRP A 197 -0.39 11.72 13.91
N LYS A 198 -0.03 11.08 15.04
CA LYS A 198 1.28 10.49 15.30
C LYS A 198 1.13 9.02 15.68
N MET A 199 2.09 8.17 15.26
CA MET A 199 1.96 6.72 15.44
C MET A 199 2.15 6.26 16.90
N ASP A 200 2.97 6.92 17.68
CA ASP A 200 3.07 6.68 19.12
C ASP A 200 1.71 6.85 19.82
N ALA A 201 1.08 8.01 19.62
CA ALA A 201 -0.24 8.30 20.14
C ALA A 201 -1.33 7.37 19.55
N PHE A 202 -1.23 6.98 18.28
CA PHE A 202 -2.12 6.01 17.68
C PHE A 202 -2.03 4.66 18.38
N VAL A 203 -0.83 4.14 18.60
CA VAL A 203 -0.58 2.86 19.29
C VAL A 203 -1.19 2.88 20.69
N GLU A 204 -0.93 3.91 21.49
CA GLU A 204 -1.46 4.02 22.84
C GLU A 204 -2.99 4.05 22.89
N ASN A 205 -3.63 4.85 22.02
CA ASN A 205 -5.08 4.95 21.97
C ASN A 205 -5.74 3.68 21.48
N THR A 206 -5.19 3.06 20.41
CA THR A 206 -5.72 1.81 19.88
C THR A 206 -5.64 0.69 20.92
N ILE A 207 -4.56 0.61 21.69
CA ILE A 207 -4.43 -0.35 22.80
C ILE A 207 -5.55 -0.13 23.83
N LYS A 208 -5.85 1.12 24.18
CA LYS A 208 -6.93 1.45 25.11
C LYS A 208 -8.30 1.06 24.56
N GLU A 209 -8.59 1.44 23.32
CA GLU A 209 -9.85 1.10 22.64
C GLU A 209 -10.07 -0.41 22.55
N ILE A 210 -9.02 -1.18 22.20
CA ILE A 210 -9.08 -2.64 22.17
C ILE A 210 -9.40 -3.21 23.56
N ARG A 211 -8.75 -2.73 24.63
CA ARG A 211 -9.02 -3.18 26.01
C ARG A 211 -10.46 -2.94 26.41
N GLU A 212 -10.97 -1.74 26.13
CA GLU A 212 -12.36 -1.37 26.46
C GLU A 212 -13.36 -2.24 25.67
N LYS A 213 -13.08 -2.49 24.39
CA LYS A 213 -13.94 -3.27 23.51
C LYS A 213 -13.96 -4.75 23.85
N VAL A 214 -12.81 -5.34 24.11
CA VAL A 214 -12.65 -6.77 24.36
C VAL A 214 -13.08 -7.16 25.78
N GLY A 215 -12.79 -6.31 26.78
CA GLY A 215 -13.03 -6.64 28.18
C GLY A 215 -12.39 -7.98 28.56
N ASP A 216 -13.18 -8.92 29.07
CA ASP A 216 -12.72 -10.27 29.43
C ASP A 216 -12.82 -11.29 28.26
N GLY A 217 -13.18 -10.84 27.06
CA GLY A 217 -13.38 -11.68 25.88
C GLY A 217 -12.09 -12.28 25.32
N LYS A 218 -12.24 -13.29 24.48
CA LYS A 218 -11.14 -13.96 23.77
C LYS A 218 -11.10 -13.52 22.32
N VAL A 219 -9.89 -13.28 21.81
CA VAL A 219 -9.64 -12.85 20.43
C VAL A 219 -8.82 -13.91 19.69
N LEU A 220 -9.23 -14.22 18.47
CA LEU A 220 -8.52 -15.10 17.55
C LEU A 220 -7.98 -14.28 16.37
N LEU A 221 -6.73 -14.49 16.01
CA LEU A 221 -6.07 -13.85 14.87
C LEU A 221 -5.41 -14.91 13.98
N ALA A 222 -5.66 -14.85 12.68
CA ALA A 222 -4.86 -15.57 11.69
C ALA A 222 -3.58 -14.78 11.42
N LEU A 223 -2.44 -15.30 11.89
CA LEU A 223 -1.14 -14.68 11.70
C LEU A 223 -0.49 -15.24 10.44
N SER A 224 -0.41 -14.43 9.38
CA SER A 224 0.16 -14.87 8.09
C SER A 224 1.70 -14.72 8.01
N GLY A 225 2.33 -14.07 8.99
CA GLY A 225 3.74 -13.66 8.92
C GLY A 225 3.98 -12.36 8.13
N GLY A 226 2.97 -11.83 7.45
CA GLY A 226 3.05 -10.51 6.80
C GLY A 226 3.04 -9.35 7.80
N VAL A 227 3.47 -8.18 7.35
CA VAL A 227 3.62 -6.96 8.19
C VAL A 227 2.31 -6.62 8.92
N ASP A 228 1.17 -6.61 8.20
CA ASP A 228 -0.11 -6.16 8.75
C ASP A 228 -0.61 -7.08 9.87
N SER A 229 -0.62 -8.39 9.63
CA SER A 229 -1.01 -9.36 10.66
C SER A 229 -0.05 -9.34 11.86
N SER A 230 1.23 -9.09 11.64
CA SER A 230 2.23 -8.99 12.69
C SER A 230 2.04 -7.73 13.55
N VAL A 231 1.74 -6.59 12.94
CA VAL A 231 1.46 -5.34 13.68
C VAL A 231 0.12 -5.44 14.43
N ALA A 232 -0.90 -6.05 13.83
CA ALA A 232 -2.15 -6.35 14.51
C ALA A 232 -1.93 -7.26 15.73
N ALA A 233 -1.12 -8.33 15.59
CA ALA A 233 -0.75 -9.20 16.71
C ALA A 233 -0.03 -8.44 17.82
N GLY A 234 0.90 -7.55 17.48
CA GLY A 234 1.63 -6.72 18.44
C GLY A 234 0.71 -5.78 19.23
N LEU A 235 -0.22 -5.08 18.55
CA LEU A 235 -1.21 -4.20 19.19
C LEU A 235 -2.12 -4.98 20.14
N LEU A 236 -2.69 -6.08 19.65
CA LEU A 236 -3.59 -6.94 20.41
C LEU A 236 -2.86 -7.56 21.62
N SER A 237 -1.65 -8.07 21.44
CA SER A 237 -0.85 -8.62 22.54
C SER A 237 -0.62 -7.59 23.65
N ARG A 238 -0.24 -6.36 23.30
CA ARG A 238 -0.08 -5.29 24.30
C ARG A 238 -1.39 -4.86 24.96
N ALA A 239 -2.50 -4.98 24.24
CA ALA A 239 -3.80 -4.62 24.78
C ALA A 239 -4.35 -5.67 25.74
N ILE A 240 -4.35 -6.94 25.37
CA ILE A 240 -5.12 -8.02 26.02
C ILE A 240 -4.29 -9.27 26.38
N GLY A 241 -3.00 -9.29 26.08
CA GLY A 241 -2.10 -10.40 26.47
C GLY A 241 -2.62 -11.78 26.06
N LYS A 242 -2.67 -12.72 26.99
CA LYS A 242 -3.10 -14.11 26.77
C LYS A 242 -4.57 -14.31 26.40
N GLN A 243 -5.40 -13.28 26.35
CA GLN A 243 -6.73 -13.35 25.73
C GLN A 243 -6.63 -13.46 24.21
N LEU A 244 -5.48 -13.10 23.62
CA LEU A 244 -5.17 -13.27 22.20
C LEU A 244 -4.62 -14.66 21.92
N THR A 245 -5.20 -15.35 20.95
CA THR A 245 -4.64 -16.55 20.33
C THR A 245 -4.33 -16.27 18.86
N CYS A 246 -3.08 -16.44 18.47
CA CYS A 246 -2.62 -16.35 17.09
C CYS A 246 -2.42 -17.74 16.50
N VAL A 247 -3.07 -18.03 15.37
CA VAL A 247 -2.85 -19.26 14.61
C VAL A 247 -1.99 -18.93 13.39
N PHE A 248 -0.82 -19.51 13.33
CA PHE A 248 0.13 -19.42 12.21
C PHE A 248 0.15 -20.74 11.44
N VAL A 249 -0.27 -20.71 10.17
CA VAL A 249 -0.28 -21.90 9.32
C VAL A 249 1.00 -21.97 8.50
N ASP A 250 1.88 -22.91 8.85
CA ASP A 250 3.05 -23.24 8.05
C ASP A 250 2.65 -24.20 6.93
N HIS A 251 2.31 -23.64 5.80
CA HIS A 251 1.84 -24.38 4.61
C HIS A 251 2.99 -24.92 3.73
N GLY A 252 4.26 -24.73 4.15
CA GLY A 252 5.41 -25.17 3.38
C GLY A 252 5.75 -24.34 2.14
N LEU A 253 4.99 -23.28 1.84
CA LEU A 253 5.20 -22.36 0.71
C LEU A 253 5.76 -21.02 1.17
N LEU A 254 6.24 -20.94 2.40
CA LEU A 254 6.91 -19.77 2.98
C LEU A 254 8.34 -19.64 2.43
N ARG A 255 8.93 -18.46 2.58
CA ARG A 255 10.36 -18.26 2.37
C ARG A 255 11.17 -19.14 3.33
N LYS A 256 12.44 -19.35 2.98
CA LYS A 256 13.36 -20.07 3.87
C LYS A 256 13.42 -19.41 5.24
N ASP A 257 13.28 -20.21 6.31
CA ASP A 257 13.31 -19.82 7.71
C ASP A 257 12.22 -18.84 8.19
N GLU A 258 11.30 -18.41 7.31
CA GLU A 258 10.27 -17.41 7.63
C GLU A 258 9.35 -17.87 8.78
N GLY A 259 8.96 -19.14 8.81
CA GLY A 259 8.13 -19.69 9.89
C GLY A 259 8.84 -19.63 11.25
N ASP A 260 10.14 -19.91 11.28
CA ASP A 260 10.96 -19.86 12.50
C ASP A 260 11.19 -18.40 12.95
N GLU A 261 11.35 -17.47 12.01
CA GLU A 261 11.45 -16.04 12.31
C GLU A 261 10.15 -15.51 12.95
N VAL A 262 8.98 -15.88 12.43
CA VAL A 262 7.68 -15.50 13.00
C VAL A 262 7.49 -16.10 14.40
N GLU A 263 7.81 -17.38 14.57
CA GLU A 263 7.76 -18.05 15.88
C GLU A 263 8.77 -17.43 16.86
N GLY A 264 9.95 -17.02 16.41
CA GLY A 264 10.94 -16.32 17.23
C GLY A 264 10.43 -14.99 17.80
N VAL A 265 9.51 -14.31 17.10
CA VAL A 265 8.92 -13.04 17.54
C VAL A 265 7.66 -13.24 18.39
N PHE A 266 6.76 -14.12 17.96
CA PHE A 266 5.41 -14.27 18.53
C PHE A 266 5.22 -15.57 19.32
N GLY A 267 6.14 -16.52 19.23
CA GLY A 267 6.07 -17.80 19.89
C GLY A 267 6.32 -17.71 21.40
N PRO A 268 6.35 -18.87 22.09
CA PRO A 268 6.47 -18.92 23.55
C PRO A 268 7.70 -18.25 24.14
N ASN A 269 8.79 -18.18 23.38
CA ASN A 269 10.04 -17.52 23.77
C ASN A 269 10.21 -16.14 23.13
N GLY A 270 9.18 -15.65 22.43
CA GLY A 270 9.17 -14.37 21.77
C GLY A 270 8.91 -13.21 22.74
N GLN A 271 8.91 -11.99 22.19
CA GLN A 271 8.77 -10.77 23.00
C GLN A 271 7.32 -10.37 23.29
N PHE A 272 6.33 -11.04 22.69
CA PHE A 272 4.92 -10.70 22.83
C PHE A 272 4.17 -11.72 23.70
N ASP A 273 3.39 -11.23 24.67
CA ASP A 273 2.57 -12.05 25.54
C ASP A 273 1.25 -12.41 24.86
N LEU A 274 1.20 -13.58 24.23
CA LEU A 274 0.01 -14.11 23.52
C LEU A 274 0.05 -15.64 23.49
N ASN A 275 -1.03 -16.28 23.10
CA ASN A 275 -1.04 -17.71 22.78
C ASN A 275 -0.70 -17.89 21.31
N PHE A 276 0.37 -18.62 21.01
CA PHE A 276 0.82 -18.89 19.65
C PHE A 276 0.65 -20.35 19.29
N ILE A 277 -0.02 -20.62 18.17
CA ILE A 277 -0.22 -21.96 17.63
C ILE A 277 0.38 -22.01 16.23
N ARG A 278 1.47 -22.76 16.03
CA ARG A 278 2.01 -23.08 14.71
C ARG A 278 1.45 -24.41 14.23
N VAL A 279 0.75 -24.38 13.11
CA VAL A 279 0.19 -25.59 12.48
C VAL A 279 1.10 -25.98 11.31
N ASN A 280 1.81 -27.08 11.43
CA ASN A 280 2.55 -27.63 10.30
C ASN A 280 1.60 -28.36 9.35
N ALA A 281 1.34 -27.75 8.21
CA ALA A 281 0.40 -28.24 7.19
C ALA A 281 1.10 -28.58 5.85
N GLN A 282 2.44 -28.59 5.78
CA GLN A 282 3.23 -28.70 4.55
C GLN A 282 2.82 -29.90 3.69
N GLU A 283 2.77 -31.10 4.29
CA GLU A 283 2.39 -32.33 3.56
C GLU A 283 0.96 -32.27 3.00
N ARG A 284 0.05 -31.62 3.75
CA ARG A 284 -1.34 -31.46 3.35
C ARG A 284 -1.45 -30.58 2.11
N TYR A 285 -0.70 -29.48 2.06
CA TYR A 285 -0.63 -28.59 0.89
C TYR A 285 0.02 -29.29 -0.31
N TYR A 286 1.16 -29.95 -0.14
CA TYR A 286 1.80 -30.67 -1.24
C TYR A 286 0.91 -31.74 -1.84
N LYS A 287 0.16 -32.46 -0.99
CA LYS A 287 -0.80 -33.47 -1.47
C LYS A 287 -1.95 -32.84 -2.28
N LYS A 288 -2.44 -31.68 -1.88
CA LYS A 288 -3.52 -30.96 -2.58
C LYS A 288 -3.05 -30.33 -3.89
N LEU A 289 -1.80 -29.91 -3.96
CA LEU A 289 -1.22 -29.27 -5.13
C LEU A 289 -0.61 -30.27 -6.12
N ALA A 290 -0.55 -31.56 -5.80
CA ALA A 290 -0.02 -32.60 -6.68
C ALA A 290 -0.80 -32.63 -8.00
N GLY A 291 -0.08 -32.50 -9.14
CA GLY A 291 -0.65 -32.46 -10.48
C GLY A 291 -1.35 -31.16 -10.86
N VAL A 292 -1.41 -30.15 -9.98
CA VAL A 292 -2.02 -28.86 -10.29
C VAL A 292 -1.02 -27.92 -10.91
N THR A 293 -1.27 -27.50 -12.14
CA THR A 293 -0.36 -26.64 -12.92
C THR A 293 -0.94 -25.30 -13.29
N GLU A 294 -2.25 -25.13 -13.16
CA GLU A 294 -2.96 -23.91 -13.55
C GLU A 294 -2.91 -22.89 -12.39
N PRO A 295 -2.47 -21.62 -12.62
CA PRO A 295 -2.24 -20.62 -11.58
C PRO A 295 -3.43 -20.33 -10.69
N GLU A 296 -4.61 -20.11 -11.27
CA GLU A 296 -5.82 -19.80 -10.49
C GLU A 296 -6.29 -21.01 -9.65
N ALA A 297 -6.11 -22.23 -10.16
CA ALA A 297 -6.41 -23.43 -9.40
C ALA A 297 -5.49 -23.56 -8.17
N LYS A 298 -4.18 -23.26 -8.32
CA LYS A 298 -3.25 -23.21 -7.19
C LYS A 298 -3.67 -22.19 -6.15
N ARG A 299 -3.95 -20.95 -6.57
CA ARG A 299 -4.39 -19.86 -5.68
C ARG A 299 -5.62 -20.26 -4.88
N LYS A 300 -6.62 -20.83 -5.55
CA LYS A 300 -7.86 -21.28 -4.95
C LYS A 300 -7.61 -22.39 -3.92
N ILE A 301 -6.85 -23.42 -4.27
CA ILE A 301 -6.54 -24.52 -3.37
C ILE A 301 -5.79 -24.03 -2.13
N ILE A 302 -4.80 -23.16 -2.32
CA ILE A 302 -4.01 -22.62 -1.21
C ILE A 302 -4.87 -21.80 -0.26
N GLY A 303 -5.72 -20.92 -0.80
CA GLY A 303 -6.64 -20.11 -0.01
C GLY A 303 -7.69 -20.93 0.73
N GLU A 304 -8.38 -21.86 0.06
CA GLU A 304 -9.38 -22.73 0.67
C GLU A 304 -8.79 -23.61 1.79
N GLU A 305 -7.59 -24.13 1.57
CA GLU A 305 -6.96 -25.00 2.55
C GLU A 305 -6.51 -24.23 3.80
N PHE A 306 -6.05 -22.99 3.63
CA PHE A 306 -5.75 -22.10 4.74
C PHE A 306 -6.99 -21.89 5.63
N ILE A 307 -8.13 -21.60 5.03
CA ILE A 307 -9.39 -21.39 5.73
C ILE A 307 -9.78 -22.63 6.50
N ARG A 308 -9.73 -23.83 5.88
CA ARG A 308 -10.08 -25.09 6.53
C ARG A 308 -9.21 -25.40 7.75
N ILE A 309 -7.91 -25.19 7.63
CA ILE A 309 -6.98 -25.39 8.75
C ILE A 309 -7.29 -24.42 9.87
N PHE A 310 -7.52 -23.16 9.54
CA PHE A 310 -7.88 -22.14 10.52
C PHE A 310 -9.17 -22.49 11.26
N GLU A 311 -10.20 -22.98 10.55
CA GLU A 311 -11.44 -23.49 11.11
C GLU A 311 -11.23 -24.67 12.06
N GLU A 312 -10.39 -25.63 11.66
CA GLU A 312 -10.07 -26.80 12.47
C GLU A 312 -9.40 -26.39 13.80
N GLU A 313 -8.49 -25.43 13.74
CA GLU A 313 -7.82 -24.90 14.94
C GLU A 313 -8.79 -24.05 15.80
N ALA A 314 -9.60 -23.22 15.20
CA ALA A 314 -10.62 -22.45 15.92
C ALA A 314 -11.58 -23.35 16.70
N LYS A 315 -12.00 -24.48 16.12
CA LYS A 315 -12.84 -25.48 16.82
C LYS A 315 -12.13 -26.12 18.02
N LYS A 316 -10.81 -26.34 17.94
CA LYS A 316 -10.02 -26.87 19.06
C LYS A 316 -9.87 -25.85 20.19
N ILE A 317 -9.71 -24.58 19.85
CA ILE A 317 -9.60 -23.47 20.80
C ILE A 317 -10.91 -23.28 21.57
N GLY A 318 -12.04 -23.56 20.94
CA GLY A 318 -13.37 -23.43 21.52
C GLY A 318 -13.96 -22.03 21.37
N ALA A 319 -14.76 -21.59 22.35
CA ALA A 319 -15.46 -20.31 22.25
C ALA A 319 -14.51 -19.12 22.15
N VAL A 320 -14.68 -18.33 21.11
CA VAL A 320 -13.95 -17.10 20.81
C VAL A 320 -14.98 -16.00 20.66
N ASP A 321 -14.73 -14.84 21.28
CA ASP A 321 -15.67 -13.71 21.25
C ASP A 321 -15.45 -12.81 20.04
N PHE A 322 -14.19 -12.66 19.59
CA PHE A 322 -13.80 -11.76 18.52
C PHE A 322 -12.83 -12.41 17.54
N LEU A 323 -13.00 -12.10 16.26
CA LEU A 323 -11.99 -12.36 15.24
C LEU A 323 -11.23 -11.08 14.96
N ALA A 324 -9.89 -11.15 14.87
CA ALA A 324 -9.08 -10.01 14.48
C ALA A 324 -8.52 -10.16 13.06
N GLN A 325 -8.42 -9.05 12.35
CA GLN A 325 -7.89 -8.96 10.98
C GLN A 325 -6.90 -7.82 10.83
N GLY A 326 -5.92 -8.00 9.96
CA GLY A 326 -4.92 -6.99 9.61
C GLY A 326 -5.35 -6.09 8.44
N THR A 327 -6.65 -5.81 8.28
CA THR A 327 -7.18 -4.89 7.25
C THR A 327 -6.57 -3.51 7.41
N ILE A 328 -6.11 -2.91 6.32
CA ILE A 328 -5.54 -1.56 6.27
C ILE A 328 -6.42 -0.60 5.47
N TYR A 329 -6.15 0.70 5.55
CA TYR A 329 -7.00 1.72 4.94
C TYR A 329 -7.19 1.59 3.42
N PRO A 330 -6.18 1.27 2.60
CA PRO A 330 -6.38 0.99 1.18
C PRO A 330 -7.39 -0.12 0.89
N ASP A 331 -7.38 -1.22 1.67
CA ASP A 331 -8.33 -2.33 1.51
C ASP A 331 -9.78 -1.85 1.73
N VAL A 332 -9.96 -0.94 2.69
CA VAL A 332 -11.26 -0.32 2.99
C VAL A 332 -11.75 0.54 1.83
N VAL A 333 -10.87 1.34 1.24
CA VAL A 333 -11.21 2.21 0.11
C VAL A 333 -11.54 1.39 -1.14
N GLU A 334 -10.74 0.38 -1.47
CA GLU A 334 -10.92 -0.47 -2.65
C GLU A 334 -12.21 -1.31 -2.56
N SER A 335 -12.60 -1.72 -1.37
CA SER A 335 -13.86 -2.44 -1.16
C SER A 335 -15.11 -1.55 -1.30
N GLY A 336 -14.96 -0.26 -1.58
CA GLY A 336 -16.05 0.72 -1.66
C GLY A 336 -16.69 1.04 -0.30
N LEU A 337 -16.00 0.72 0.78
CA LEU A 337 -16.48 0.75 2.16
C LEU A 337 -16.08 2.03 2.93
N GLY A 338 -15.69 3.08 2.24
CA GLY A 338 -15.59 4.40 2.86
C GLY A 338 -16.99 4.88 3.29
N GLY A 339 -17.36 4.64 4.55
CA GLY A 339 -18.67 4.97 5.09
C GLY A 339 -19.46 3.76 5.65
N GLU A 340 -20.69 3.96 6.08
CA GLU A 340 -21.55 3.01 6.82
C GLU A 340 -21.77 1.61 6.18
N SER A 341 -21.47 1.42 4.90
CA SER A 341 -21.54 0.11 4.24
C SER A 341 -20.46 -0.89 4.70
N ALA A 342 -19.48 -0.43 5.45
CA ALA A 342 -18.34 -1.23 5.89
C ALA A 342 -18.72 -2.39 6.83
N VAL A 343 -19.75 -2.22 7.65
CA VAL A 343 -20.14 -3.20 8.66
C VAL A 343 -20.79 -4.43 8.01
N ILE A 344 -21.51 -4.27 6.90
CA ILE A 344 -22.29 -5.37 6.29
C ILE A 344 -21.44 -6.23 5.34
N LYS A 345 -20.39 -5.66 4.70
CA LYS A 345 -19.55 -6.40 3.75
C LYS A 345 -18.25 -6.95 4.34
N SER A 346 -17.83 -6.56 5.54
CA SER A 346 -16.70 -7.17 6.24
C SER A 346 -16.90 -8.69 6.44
N HIS A 347 -18.15 -9.16 6.50
CA HIS A 347 -18.47 -10.58 6.47
C HIS A 347 -18.21 -11.26 5.12
N HIS A 348 -18.07 -10.50 4.02
CA HIS A 348 -17.86 -11.03 2.67
C HIS A 348 -16.44 -10.86 2.12
N ASN A 349 -15.61 -9.99 2.69
CA ASN A 349 -14.22 -9.79 2.24
C ASN A 349 -13.24 -10.85 2.77
N VAL A 350 -13.67 -11.63 3.76
CA VAL A 350 -13.03 -12.91 4.08
C VAL A 350 -13.84 -13.96 3.31
N GLY A 351 -13.55 -14.11 2.04
CA GLY A 351 -14.10 -15.21 1.24
C GLY A 351 -13.82 -16.52 1.96
N GLY A 352 -14.81 -17.04 2.71
CA GLY A 352 -14.70 -18.27 3.45
C GLY A 352 -14.42 -18.14 4.94
N LEU A 353 -14.89 -17.08 5.64
CA LEU A 353 -15.05 -17.19 7.08
C LEU A 353 -16.04 -18.32 7.40
N PRO A 354 -15.70 -19.17 8.40
CA PRO A 354 -16.52 -20.31 8.73
C PRO A 354 -17.92 -19.89 9.21
N ASP A 355 -18.95 -20.50 8.65
CA ASP A 355 -20.32 -20.44 9.18
C ASP A 355 -20.44 -21.02 10.62
N PHE A 356 -19.31 -21.43 11.21
CA PHE A 356 -19.24 -22.23 12.44
C PHE A 356 -18.66 -21.51 13.66
N VAL A 357 -18.12 -20.30 13.52
CA VAL A 357 -17.61 -19.54 14.67
C VAL A 357 -18.53 -18.36 14.92
N ASP A 358 -19.42 -18.52 15.91
CA ASP A 358 -20.22 -17.41 16.45
C ASP A 358 -19.29 -16.44 17.22
N PHE A 359 -18.72 -15.46 16.53
CA PHE A 359 -18.04 -14.35 17.17
C PHE A 359 -18.91 -13.09 17.15
N LYS A 360 -18.76 -12.28 18.19
CA LYS A 360 -19.58 -11.07 18.39
C LYS A 360 -19.28 -10.00 17.34
N GLU A 361 -17.99 -9.82 17.02
CA GLU A 361 -17.54 -8.76 16.12
C GLU A 361 -16.13 -9.05 15.59
N ILE A 362 -15.78 -8.38 14.47
CA ILE A 362 -14.42 -8.35 13.92
C ILE A 362 -13.69 -7.13 14.48
N ILE A 363 -12.44 -7.34 14.89
CA ILE A 363 -11.52 -6.27 15.34
C ILE A 363 -10.50 -6.02 14.24
N GLU A 364 -10.48 -4.80 13.71
CA GLU A 364 -9.57 -4.37 12.64
C GLU A 364 -8.70 -3.19 13.14
N PRO A 365 -7.64 -3.46 13.91
CA PRO A 365 -6.91 -2.41 14.59
C PRO A 365 -6.10 -1.49 13.67
N LEU A 366 -5.90 -1.88 12.41
CA LEU A 366 -5.12 -1.14 11.42
C LEU A 366 -5.98 -0.48 10.33
N ARG A 367 -7.30 -0.57 10.45
CA ARG A 367 -8.27 -0.14 9.44
C ARG A 367 -8.08 1.31 8.97
N ASP A 368 -7.57 2.17 9.84
CA ASP A 368 -7.37 3.59 9.56
C ASP A 368 -5.95 3.92 9.04
N LEU A 369 -5.06 2.94 8.93
CA LEU A 369 -3.65 3.15 8.59
C LEU A 369 -3.33 2.84 7.13
N PHE A 370 -2.50 3.69 6.51
CA PHE A 370 -1.77 3.34 5.30
C PHE A 370 -0.59 2.40 5.62
N LYS A 371 -0.06 1.72 4.61
CA LYS A 371 1.01 0.73 4.78
C LYS A 371 2.28 1.27 5.45
N ASP A 372 2.66 2.50 5.14
CA ASP A 372 3.81 3.16 5.76
C ASP A 372 3.55 3.55 7.23
N GLU A 373 2.30 3.89 7.57
CA GLU A 373 1.88 4.12 8.96
C GLU A 373 1.86 2.81 9.76
N VAL A 374 1.40 1.70 9.16
CA VAL A 374 1.48 0.36 9.77
C VAL A 374 2.92 -0.01 10.11
N ARG A 375 3.87 0.26 9.20
CA ARG A 375 5.29 0.02 9.47
C ARG A 375 5.81 0.86 10.62
N LYS A 376 5.47 2.14 10.68
CA LYS A 376 5.84 3.02 11.81
C LYS A 376 5.25 2.51 13.12
N ALA A 377 3.96 2.14 13.14
CA ALA A 377 3.33 1.53 14.32
C ALA A 377 4.01 0.22 14.74
N GLY A 378 4.45 -0.59 13.78
CA GLY A 378 5.24 -1.80 14.03
C GLY A 378 6.56 -1.52 14.74
N LEU A 379 7.28 -0.47 14.35
CA LEU A 379 8.51 -0.04 15.03
C LEU A 379 8.23 0.45 16.45
N GLU A 380 7.17 1.24 16.67
CA GLU A 380 6.74 1.70 18.00
C GLU A 380 6.37 0.53 18.93
N LEU A 381 5.87 -0.57 18.37
CA LEU A 381 5.61 -1.81 19.09
C LEU A 381 6.89 -2.63 19.37
N GLY A 382 8.02 -2.26 18.79
CA GLY A 382 9.28 -2.99 18.91
C GLY A 382 9.35 -4.26 18.07
N ILE A 383 8.51 -4.40 17.04
CA ILE A 383 8.62 -5.50 16.08
C ILE A 383 9.94 -5.34 15.30
N PRO A 384 10.72 -6.41 15.09
CA PRO A 384 12.01 -6.31 14.40
C PRO A 384 11.89 -5.65 13.01
N GLU A 385 12.82 -4.75 12.70
CA GLU A 385 12.85 -4.04 11.41
C GLU A 385 12.78 -4.98 10.20
N LYS A 386 13.45 -6.12 10.26
CA LYS A 386 13.44 -7.14 9.21
C LYS A 386 12.01 -7.60 8.87
N LEU A 387 11.16 -7.72 9.88
CA LEU A 387 9.77 -8.13 9.70
C LEU A 387 8.91 -6.94 9.23
N VAL A 388 9.10 -5.76 9.84
CA VAL A 388 8.35 -4.53 9.51
C VAL A 388 8.60 -4.05 8.08
N PHE A 389 9.86 -4.12 7.61
CA PHE A 389 10.27 -3.71 6.27
C PHE A 389 10.39 -4.87 5.29
N SER A 390 9.83 -6.04 5.62
CA SER A 390 9.80 -7.14 4.67
C SER A 390 9.14 -6.69 3.36
N GLN A 391 9.75 -7.10 2.25
CA GLN A 391 9.16 -6.82 0.93
C GLN A 391 7.85 -7.61 0.74
N PRO A 392 6.96 -7.17 -0.17
CA PRO A 392 5.71 -7.86 -0.44
C PRO A 392 5.93 -9.35 -0.71
N PHE A 393 5.07 -10.17 -0.12
CA PHE A 393 5.05 -11.60 -0.34
C PHE A 393 3.61 -12.03 -0.63
N PRO A 394 3.36 -12.74 -1.72
CA PRO A 394 2.00 -13.05 -2.14
C PRO A 394 1.33 -14.03 -1.18
N GLY A 395 0.00 -13.94 -1.02
CA GLY A 395 -0.76 -14.85 -0.16
C GLY A 395 -0.55 -16.34 -0.47
N PRO A 396 -0.49 -16.77 -1.75
CA PRO A 396 -0.17 -18.15 -2.12
C PRO A 396 1.30 -18.56 -1.87
N GLY A 397 2.12 -17.66 -1.38
CA GLY A 397 3.54 -17.91 -1.10
C GLY A 397 4.34 -18.29 -2.35
N LEU A 398 5.29 -19.20 -2.17
CA LEU A 398 6.15 -19.70 -3.27
C LEU A 398 5.38 -20.54 -4.29
N GLY A 399 4.11 -20.91 -4.02
CA GLY A 399 3.29 -21.69 -4.95
C GLY A 399 3.10 -21.03 -6.31
N ILE A 400 3.09 -19.68 -6.37
CA ILE A 400 2.99 -18.90 -7.61
C ILE A 400 4.35 -18.42 -8.16
N ARG A 401 5.45 -18.82 -7.50
CA ARG A 401 6.83 -18.63 -7.97
C ARG A 401 7.43 -19.92 -8.52
N ILE A 402 6.64 -20.98 -8.62
CA ILE A 402 6.98 -22.25 -9.25
C ILE A 402 6.02 -22.46 -10.41
N ILE A 403 6.50 -22.24 -11.63
CA ILE A 403 5.70 -22.47 -12.84
C ILE A 403 5.38 -23.97 -12.94
N GLY A 404 4.09 -24.29 -13.10
CA GLY A 404 3.61 -25.66 -13.15
C GLY A 404 3.40 -26.30 -11.78
N GLU A 405 3.54 -27.62 -11.69
CA GLU A 405 3.27 -28.38 -10.47
C GLU A 405 4.21 -28.01 -9.31
N VAL A 406 3.64 -27.88 -8.12
CA VAL A 406 4.36 -27.58 -6.87
C VAL A 406 4.60 -28.86 -6.07
N ASN A 407 5.84 -29.08 -5.64
CA ASN A 407 6.22 -30.16 -4.74
C ASN A 407 7.37 -29.73 -3.82
N ALA A 408 7.67 -30.54 -2.80
CA ALA A 408 8.66 -30.22 -1.78
C ALA A 408 10.07 -29.94 -2.35
N GLU A 409 10.49 -30.69 -3.39
CA GLU A 409 11.80 -30.50 -4.05
C GLU A 409 11.89 -29.11 -4.70
N LYS A 410 10.89 -28.75 -5.50
CA LYS A 410 10.84 -27.46 -6.19
C LYS A 410 10.74 -26.29 -5.23
N VAL A 411 9.94 -26.44 -4.16
CA VAL A 411 9.85 -25.42 -3.11
C VAL A 411 11.22 -25.22 -2.45
N ARG A 412 11.93 -26.27 -2.09
CA ARG A 412 13.28 -26.16 -1.51
C ARG A 412 14.25 -25.43 -2.45
N ILE A 413 14.21 -25.74 -3.75
CA ILE A 413 15.04 -25.07 -4.75
C ILE A 413 14.75 -23.55 -4.75
N VAL A 414 13.47 -23.15 -4.78
CA VAL A 414 13.11 -21.74 -4.77
C VAL A 414 13.47 -21.08 -3.45
N GLN A 415 13.24 -21.72 -2.31
CA GLN A 415 13.63 -21.22 -0.99
C GLN A 415 15.12 -20.91 -0.91
N ASP A 416 15.95 -21.84 -1.33
CA ASP A 416 17.40 -21.68 -1.28
C ASP A 416 17.87 -20.61 -2.28
N ALA A 417 17.35 -20.59 -3.51
CA ALA A 417 17.71 -19.61 -4.52
C ALA A 417 17.26 -18.20 -4.14
N ASP A 418 16.03 -18.05 -3.64
CA ASP A 418 15.46 -16.78 -3.18
C ASP A 418 16.24 -16.22 -1.98
N TYR A 419 16.62 -17.10 -1.03
CA TYR A 419 17.44 -16.70 0.11
C TYR A 419 18.81 -16.14 -0.35
N ILE A 420 19.50 -16.86 -1.24
CA ILE A 420 20.79 -16.42 -1.79
C ILE A 420 20.64 -15.09 -2.51
N TYR A 421 19.61 -14.95 -3.34
CA TYR A 421 19.38 -13.73 -4.11
C TYR A 421 19.14 -12.53 -3.20
N ARG A 422 18.26 -12.66 -2.22
CA ARG A 422 17.99 -11.59 -1.25
C ARG A 422 19.24 -11.23 -0.43
N ASP A 423 19.97 -12.22 0.06
CA ASP A 423 21.19 -12.02 0.83
C ASP A 423 22.27 -11.24 0.08
N GLU A 424 22.50 -11.56 -1.20
CA GLU A 424 23.50 -10.86 -2.02
C GLU A 424 23.06 -9.42 -2.36
N VAL A 425 21.77 -9.21 -2.69
CA VAL A 425 21.25 -7.87 -2.97
C VAL A 425 21.30 -7.00 -1.70
N ASP A 426 20.89 -7.55 -0.55
CA ASP A 426 20.91 -6.83 0.73
C ASP A 426 22.32 -6.43 1.15
N LYS A 427 23.31 -7.33 0.98
CA LYS A 427 24.73 -7.05 1.21
C LYS A 427 25.25 -5.95 0.30
N ALA A 428 24.92 -5.99 -0.98
CA ALA A 428 25.35 -4.99 -1.94
C ALA A 428 24.75 -3.61 -1.64
N VAL A 429 23.46 -3.56 -1.27
CA VAL A 429 22.78 -2.33 -0.85
C VAL A 429 23.40 -1.78 0.43
N ALA A 430 23.67 -2.63 1.42
CA ALA A 430 24.29 -2.23 2.69
C ALA A 430 25.70 -1.68 2.48
N ALA A 431 26.52 -2.33 1.64
CA ALA A 431 27.85 -1.86 1.30
C ALA A 431 27.81 -0.49 0.60
N TYR A 432 26.92 -0.32 -0.37
CA TYR A 432 26.74 0.97 -1.05
C TYR A 432 26.32 2.09 -0.08
N LYS A 433 25.36 1.80 0.82
CA LYS A 433 24.94 2.77 1.84
C LYS A 433 26.06 3.16 2.79
N ALA A 434 26.90 2.21 3.18
CA ALA A 434 28.04 2.47 4.06
C ALA A 434 29.08 3.37 3.40
N GLU A 435 29.28 3.26 2.08
CA GLU A 435 30.24 4.04 1.33
C GLU A 435 29.71 5.44 0.94
N HIS A 436 28.42 5.53 0.56
CA HIS A 436 27.86 6.76 -0.04
C HIS A 436 26.85 7.50 0.86
N GLY A 437 26.46 6.93 2.00
CA GLY A 437 25.50 7.53 2.94
C GLY A 437 24.02 7.48 2.47
N THR A 438 23.74 6.97 1.26
CA THR A 438 22.40 6.88 0.67
C THR A 438 22.18 5.51 0.03
N ALA A 439 20.93 5.12 -0.14
CA ALA A 439 20.58 3.92 -0.90
C ALA A 439 20.97 4.08 -2.39
N PRO A 440 21.41 3.00 -3.06
CA PRO A 440 21.70 3.07 -4.49
C PRO A 440 20.42 3.27 -5.31
N SER A 441 20.53 3.96 -6.46
CA SER A 441 19.39 4.17 -7.37
C SER A 441 18.81 2.88 -7.96
N TRP A 442 19.62 1.83 -8.03
CA TRP A 442 19.22 0.51 -8.51
C TRP A 442 18.54 -0.37 -7.45
N MET A 443 18.44 0.09 -6.19
CA MET A 443 17.80 -0.69 -5.12
C MET A 443 16.36 -1.04 -5.51
N PRO A 444 16.01 -2.35 -5.62
CA PRO A 444 14.67 -2.74 -6.04
C PRO A 444 13.65 -2.60 -4.91
N ASN A 445 12.39 -2.35 -5.29
CA ASN A 445 11.27 -2.38 -4.34
C ASN A 445 10.83 -3.80 -4.00
N GLN A 446 10.91 -4.71 -4.99
CA GLN A 446 10.61 -6.12 -4.81
C GLN A 446 11.55 -6.96 -5.67
N TYR A 447 12.07 -8.03 -5.09
CA TYR A 447 12.98 -8.96 -5.78
C TYR A 447 12.86 -10.35 -5.16
N PHE A 448 12.94 -11.36 -6.02
CA PHE A 448 12.75 -12.76 -5.65
C PHE A 448 13.28 -13.71 -6.73
N ALA A 449 13.41 -14.98 -6.38
CA ALA A 449 13.68 -16.06 -7.31
C ALA A 449 12.41 -16.86 -7.61
N ALA A 450 12.29 -17.34 -8.85
CA ALA A 450 11.21 -18.21 -9.31
C ALA A 450 11.77 -19.41 -10.07
N LEU A 451 11.06 -20.54 -10.04
CA LEU A 451 11.41 -21.74 -10.79
C LEU A 451 10.62 -21.78 -12.09
N THR A 452 11.33 -21.74 -13.22
CA THR A 452 10.72 -21.70 -14.54
C THR A 452 10.14 -23.03 -15.02
N ASN A 453 10.36 -24.13 -14.28
CA ASN A 453 10.11 -25.51 -14.69
C ASN A 453 10.86 -25.95 -15.97
N MET A 454 11.62 -25.07 -16.59
CA MET A 454 12.52 -25.37 -17.69
C MET A 454 13.72 -26.17 -17.19
N ARG A 455 14.09 -27.24 -17.93
CA ARG A 455 15.34 -27.98 -17.72
C ARG A 455 16.29 -27.75 -18.85
N SER A 456 17.56 -27.72 -18.58
CA SER A 456 18.61 -27.57 -19.58
C SER A 456 19.80 -28.47 -19.32
N VAL A 457 20.54 -28.74 -20.39
CA VAL A 457 21.81 -29.47 -20.26
C VAL A 457 22.87 -28.55 -19.69
N GLY A 458 23.59 -29.05 -18.71
CA GLY A 458 24.78 -28.43 -18.12
C GLY A 458 25.92 -29.40 -18.05
N VAL A 459 27.11 -28.90 -17.72
CA VAL A 459 28.30 -29.70 -17.41
C VAL A 459 28.80 -29.24 -16.06
N MET A 460 28.80 -30.14 -15.09
CA MET A 460 29.26 -29.87 -13.71
C MET A 460 30.17 -31.00 -13.27
N GLY A 461 31.45 -30.68 -12.99
CA GLY A 461 32.41 -31.68 -12.53
C GLY A 461 32.63 -32.83 -13.53
N ASP A 462 32.78 -32.51 -14.82
CA ASP A 462 32.97 -33.47 -15.95
C ASP A 462 31.75 -34.36 -16.27
N GLU A 463 30.63 -34.19 -15.57
CA GLU A 463 29.39 -34.92 -15.85
C GLU A 463 28.35 -34.01 -16.53
N ARG A 464 27.54 -34.60 -17.43
CA ARG A 464 26.36 -33.91 -17.96
C ARG A 464 25.23 -33.90 -16.94
N THR A 465 24.67 -32.73 -16.72
CA THR A 465 23.46 -32.55 -15.89
C THR A 465 22.27 -32.16 -16.74
N TYR A 466 21.07 -32.45 -16.26
CA TYR A 466 19.82 -32.01 -16.86
C TYR A 466 18.92 -31.48 -15.75
N ASP A 467 19.18 -30.21 -15.35
CA ASP A 467 18.64 -29.58 -14.16
C ASP A 467 17.79 -28.36 -14.50
N TYR A 468 17.16 -27.80 -13.46
CA TYR A 468 16.25 -26.66 -13.59
C TYR A 468 16.99 -25.35 -13.86
N ALA A 469 16.24 -24.43 -14.49
CA ALA A 469 16.60 -23.03 -14.59
C ALA A 469 15.79 -22.19 -13.60
N VAL A 470 16.49 -21.32 -12.87
CA VAL A 470 15.90 -20.33 -11.96
C VAL A 470 15.87 -18.98 -12.64
N ALA A 471 14.76 -18.26 -12.52
CA ALA A 471 14.63 -16.87 -12.93
C ALA A 471 14.74 -15.94 -11.71
N LEU A 472 15.55 -14.91 -11.84
CA LEU A 472 15.64 -13.80 -10.89
C LEU A 472 14.77 -12.66 -11.38
N ARG A 473 13.91 -12.14 -10.52
CA ARG A 473 13.06 -10.99 -10.79
C ARG A 473 13.40 -9.87 -9.82
N ALA A 474 13.59 -8.65 -10.30
CA ALA A 474 13.66 -7.45 -9.47
C ALA A 474 12.98 -6.29 -10.18
N VAL A 475 12.20 -5.53 -9.45
CA VAL A 475 11.42 -4.43 -10.02
C VAL A 475 11.48 -3.19 -9.16
N ASN A 476 11.41 -2.04 -9.84
CA ASN A 476 11.14 -0.74 -9.27
C ASN A 476 9.72 -0.32 -9.64
N THR A 477 8.97 0.12 -8.64
CA THR A 477 7.57 0.54 -8.81
C THR A 477 7.22 1.61 -7.79
N VAL A 478 6.24 2.44 -8.13
CA VAL A 478 5.70 3.45 -7.22
C VAL A 478 4.37 2.99 -6.60
N ASP A 479 3.53 2.35 -7.41
CA ASP A 479 2.14 2.04 -7.07
C ASP A 479 1.74 0.58 -7.34
N PHE A 480 2.66 -0.25 -7.78
CA PHE A 480 2.45 -1.63 -8.24
C PHE A 480 1.52 -1.79 -9.46
N MET A 481 0.98 -0.69 -9.99
CA MET A 481 0.23 -0.68 -11.26
C MET A 481 1.18 -0.83 -12.44
N THR A 482 2.28 -0.10 -12.40
CA THR A 482 3.38 -0.17 -13.35
C THR A 482 4.68 -0.55 -12.63
N ALA A 483 5.57 -1.24 -13.31
CA ALA A 483 6.88 -1.60 -12.78
C ALA A 483 7.91 -1.73 -13.89
N GLU A 484 9.13 -1.33 -13.60
CA GLU A 484 10.29 -1.51 -14.48
C GLU A 484 11.26 -2.51 -13.84
N ALA A 485 11.99 -3.26 -14.67
CA ALA A 485 13.05 -4.12 -14.17
C ALA A 485 14.15 -3.27 -13.52
N ALA A 486 14.58 -3.66 -12.32
CA ALA A 486 15.65 -2.96 -11.62
C ALA A 486 17.01 -3.23 -12.27
N GLU A 487 17.84 -2.20 -12.38
CA GLU A 487 19.19 -2.30 -12.95
C GLU A 487 20.21 -2.79 -11.91
N ILE A 488 20.03 -4.02 -11.40
CA ILE A 488 20.98 -4.60 -10.45
C ILE A 488 22.36 -4.72 -11.10
N PRO A 489 23.45 -4.29 -10.44
CA PRO A 489 24.77 -4.39 -10.99
C PRO A 489 25.15 -5.81 -11.42
N PHE A 490 25.71 -5.96 -12.61
CA PHE A 490 26.02 -7.28 -13.16
C PHE A 490 26.95 -8.11 -12.26
N ALA A 491 27.86 -7.46 -11.52
CA ALA A 491 28.72 -8.13 -10.55
C ALA A 491 27.92 -8.79 -9.41
N VAL A 492 26.82 -8.16 -8.95
CA VAL A 492 25.92 -8.72 -7.95
C VAL A 492 25.18 -9.92 -8.52
N LEU A 493 24.64 -9.80 -9.74
CA LEU A 493 23.97 -10.92 -10.42
C LEU A 493 24.93 -12.11 -10.67
N GLN A 494 26.19 -11.85 -10.98
CA GLN A 494 27.21 -12.91 -11.11
C GLN A 494 27.49 -13.60 -9.78
N SER A 495 27.55 -12.87 -8.67
CA SER A 495 27.70 -13.45 -7.33
C SER A 495 26.51 -14.33 -6.96
N VAL A 496 25.28 -13.84 -7.21
CA VAL A 496 24.04 -14.59 -7.02
C VAL A 496 24.06 -15.88 -7.83
N MET A 497 24.33 -15.80 -9.14
CA MET A 497 24.41 -16.95 -10.04
C MET A 497 25.44 -17.96 -9.54
N SER A 498 26.64 -17.51 -9.21
CA SER A 498 27.70 -18.40 -8.72
C SER A 498 27.29 -19.14 -7.45
N ARG A 499 26.68 -18.45 -6.49
CA ARG A 499 26.20 -19.08 -5.27
C ARG A 499 25.05 -20.06 -5.54
N ILE A 500 24.04 -19.67 -6.35
CA ILE A 500 22.92 -20.55 -6.69
C ILE A 500 23.42 -21.85 -7.32
N ILE A 501 24.30 -21.78 -8.31
CA ILE A 501 24.83 -22.96 -9.00
C ILE A 501 25.63 -23.87 -8.06
N ASN A 502 26.38 -23.31 -7.11
CA ASN A 502 27.21 -24.08 -6.19
C ASN A 502 26.47 -24.60 -4.95
N GLU A 503 25.48 -23.86 -4.46
CA GLU A 503 24.82 -24.16 -3.19
C GLU A 503 23.44 -24.82 -3.37
N VAL A 504 22.74 -24.61 -4.51
CA VAL A 504 21.39 -25.12 -4.75
C VAL A 504 21.44 -26.34 -5.68
N ARG A 505 21.20 -27.52 -5.11
CA ARG A 505 21.17 -28.77 -5.92
C ARG A 505 19.98 -28.79 -6.87
N GLY A 506 20.19 -29.23 -8.09
CA GLY A 506 19.16 -29.37 -9.14
C GLY A 506 18.97 -28.11 -9.97
N VAL A 507 19.91 -27.14 -9.89
CA VAL A 507 19.92 -25.93 -10.73
C VAL A 507 21.25 -25.85 -11.48
N ASN A 508 21.17 -25.66 -12.79
CA ASN A 508 22.36 -25.47 -13.65
C ASN A 508 22.29 -24.20 -14.51
N ARG A 509 21.23 -23.37 -14.34
CA ARG A 509 21.05 -22.16 -15.13
C ARG A 509 20.28 -21.08 -14.36
N VAL A 510 20.70 -19.83 -14.52
CA VAL A 510 20.05 -18.66 -13.91
C VAL A 510 19.76 -17.64 -14.99
N PHE A 511 18.52 -17.11 -15.00
CA PHE A 511 18.07 -16.02 -15.86
C PHE A 511 17.77 -14.77 -15.03
N TYR A 512 17.80 -13.61 -15.67
CA TYR A 512 17.28 -12.36 -15.11
C TYR A 512 16.15 -11.84 -16.00
N ASP A 513 14.97 -11.60 -15.41
CA ASP A 513 13.79 -11.13 -16.14
C ASP A 513 13.81 -9.61 -16.27
N LEU A 514 13.90 -9.12 -17.51
CA LEU A 514 13.95 -7.71 -17.88
C LEU A 514 12.57 -7.12 -18.20
N THR A 515 11.49 -7.90 -18.09
CA THR A 515 10.17 -7.50 -18.57
C THR A 515 9.55 -6.45 -17.63
N SER A 516 9.06 -5.35 -18.20
CA SER A 516 8.28 -4.34 -17.46
C SER A 516 6.84 -4.80 -17.21
N LYS A 517 6.16 -4.14 -16.31
CA LYS A 517 4.70 -4.26 -16.12
C LYS A 517 4.02 -2.94 -16.54
N PRO A 518 3.13 -2.89 -17.53
CA PRO A 518 2.90 -3.96 -18.51
C PRO A 518 4.09 -4.15 -19.46
N PRO A 519 4.18 -5.21 -20.32
CA PRO A 519 3.17 -6.25 -20.56
C PRO A 519 3.20 -7.43 -19.58
N GLY A 520 4.29 -7.63 -18.85
CA GLY A 520 4.38 -8.68 -17.84
C GLY A 520 3.65 -8.32 -16.54
N THR A 521 3.63 -9.28 -15.61
CA THR A 521 3.24 -9.06 -14.22
C THR A 521 4.50 -9.01 -13.33
N ILE A 522 4.37 -8.66 -12.05
CA ILE A 522 5.50 -8.75 -11.13
C ILE A 522 5.75 -10.21 -10.76
N GLU A 523 4.73 -10.91 -10.25
CA GLU A 523 4.79 -12.34 -9.98
C GLU A 523 4.64 -13.14 -11.29
N PHE A 524 5.13 -14.40 -11.32
CA PHE A 524 5.10 -15.23 -12.52
C PHE A 524 3.75 -15.94 -12.76
N GLU A 525 2.99 -16.21 -11.68
CA GLU A 525 1.66 -16.83 -11.74
C GLU A 525 0.64 -16.14 -10.82
#